data_e2b5beddcae462ca8b53ecfeffca42ed
#
_entry.id   e2b5beddcae462ca8b53ecfeffca42ed
#
_cell.length_a   1.000
_cell.length_b   1.000
_cell.length_c   1.000
_cell.angle_alpha   90.00
_cell.angle_beta   90.00
_cell.angle_gamma   90.00
#
_symmetry.space_group_name_H-M   'P 1'
#
loop_
_entity.id
_entity.type
_entity.pdbx_description
1 polymer ?
#
loop_
_entity_poly.entity_id
_entity_poly.type
_entity_poly.pdbx_seq_one_letter_code
_entity_poly.pdbx_strand_id
1 'polypeptide(L)'
;MIEILIAMALQQAPYVKNPKYWPTPVMDEAAPPVPPLKRGAVLVLSKTNGFRDDEQIVAATAAVQEIARQGGRDVFATENAAIMNPRDLAKFRVVVLNSNSGNIFTDDQRKAFRQWVEKGGGVVLLHGAGGDHTYDWAWYRDALLGVHFNGHTSKPDQFQQGDIDVIEPGHRVMRGIPVKWTRTEEWYAFDKVPTGQGTRVLATLDEASYRPVPEQRMGAVHPIIWTRCVAKGRSVFSALGHQAQSYAEPLHRTLIGNAIDWAAGKSC
;
A
#
# COMPACT_ATOMS: atom_id res chain seq x y z
N MET A 1 47.37 1.63 -43.91
CA MET A 1 47.09 2.51 -42.77
C MET A 1 45.75 2.05 -42.21
N ILE A 2 45.77 1.49 -41.02
CA ILE A 2 44.57 1.03 -40.33
C ILE A 2 44.17 2.16 -39.37
N GLU A 3 43.05 2.83 -39.66
CA GLU A 3 42.46 3.80 -38.72
C GLU A 3 41.77 3.04 -37.58
N ILE A 4 42.29 3.20 -36.38
CA ILE A 4 41.68 2.69 -35.16
C ILE A 4 40.66 3.75 -34.73
N LEU A 5 39.38 3.49 -34.96
CA LEU A 5 38.26 4.25 -34.39
C LEU A 5 38.17 3.91 -32.87
N ILE A 6 38.64 4.83 -32.03
CA ILE A 6 38.43 4.79 -30.59
C ILE A 6 37.00 5.26 -30.34
N ALA A 7 36.09 4.31 -30.08
CA ALA A 7 34.74 4.60 -29.57
C ALA A 7 34.85 5.10 -28.12
N MET A 8 34.76 6.41 -27.93
CA MET A 8 34.55 6.98 -26.57
C MET A 8 33.18 6.59 -26.10
N ALA A 9 33.11 5.63 -25.17
CA ALA A 9 31.90 5.36 -24.40
C ALA A 9 31.63 6.60 -23.56
N LEU A 10 30.56 7.32 -23.90
CA LEU A 10 30.00 8.38 -23.04
C LEU A 10 29.51 7.70 -21.76
N GLN A 11 30.29 7.81 -20.71
CA GLN A 11 29.92 7.40 -19.36
C GLN A 11 28.78 8.35 -18.93
N GLN A 12 27.54 7.86 -18.94
CA GLN A 12 26.41 8.63 -18.40
C GLN A 12 26.72 8.94 -16.93
N ALA A 13 26.61 10.22 -16.57
CA ALA A 13 26.73 10.62 -15.17
C ALA A 13 25.74 9.81 -14.32
N PRO A 14 26.11 9.37 -13.12
CA PRO A 14 25.22 8.59 -12.26
C PRO A 14 23.93 9.39 -12.02
N TYR A 15 22.78 8.72 -12.19
CA TYR A 15 21.47 9.32 -11.94
C TYR A 15 21.39 9.75 -10.47
N VAL A 16 21.32 11.05 -10.23
CA VAL A 16 21.13 11.61 -8.89
C VAL A 16 19.63 11.66 -8.61
N LYS A 17 19.19 10.86 -7.64
CA LYS A 17 17.79 10.86 -7.19
C LYS A 17 17.41 12.26 -6.67
N ASN A 18 16.26 12.77 -7.13
CA ASN A 18 15.75 14.06 -6.67
C ASN A 18 15.34 13.96 -5.18
N PRO A 19 15.94 14.77 -4.27
CA PRO A 19 15.65 14.72 -2.84
C PRO A 19 14.17 14.97 -2.49
N LYS A 20 13.42 15.67 -3.34
CA LYS A 20 11.98 15.86 -3.18
C LYS A 20 11.22 14.53 -3.14
N TYR A 21 11.61 13.59 -3.99
CA TYR A 21 10.96 12.28 -4.13
C TYR A 21 11.73 11.15 -3.46
N TRP A 22 12.95 11.41 -3.02
CA TRP A 22 13.83 10.42 -2.39
C TRP A 22 14.49 11.05 -1.17
N PRO A 23 13.76 11.12 -0.04
CA PRO A 23 14.30 11.68 1.19
C PRO A 23 15.48 10.84 1.71
N THR A 24 16.33 11.46 2.51
CA THR A 24 17.37 10.73 3.23
C THR A 24 16.71 9.74 4.20
N PRO A 25 17.02 8.44 4.14
CA PRO A 25 16.45 7.47 5.05
C PRO A 25 16.81 7.76 6.51
N VAL A 26 15.81 7.71 7.39
CA VAL A 26 15.98 7.93 8.84
C VAL A 26 15.19 6.88 9.59
N MET A 27 15.81 6.22 10.57
CA MET A 27 15.12 5.34 11.52
C MET A 27 14.68 6.15 12.74
N ASP A 28 13.40 6.06 13.09
CA ASP A 28 12.84 6.74 14.23
C ASP A 28 13.04 5.90 15.48
N GLU A 29 13.61 6.50 16.55
CA GLU A 29 13.89 5.80 17.81
C GLU A 29 12.90 6.16 18.91
N ALA A 30 12.40 7.40 18.92
CA ALA A 30 11.49 7.91 19.93
C ALA A 30 10.06 8.04 19.38
N ALA A 31 9.11 7.34 19.99
CA ALA A 31 7.71 7.41 19.59
C ALA A 31 7.11 8.80 19.87
N PRO A 32 6.24 9.31 18.99
CA PRO A 32 5.54 10.57 19.23
C PRO A 32 4.52 10.40 20.38
N PRO A 33 4.16 11.47 21.09
CA PRO A 33 3.11 11.42 22.09
C PRO A 33 1.76 11.10 21.42
N VAL A 34 1.11 10.03 21.88
CA VAL A 34 -0.23 9.64 21.40
C VAL A 34 -1.25 10.16 22.40
N PRO A 35 -2.24 10.97 21.97
CA PRO A 35 -3.28 11.47 22.87
C PRO A 35 -4.16 10.32 23.39
N PRO A 36 -5.02 10.56 24.40
CA PRO A 36 -6.04 9.62 24.77
C PRO A 36 -6.96 9.30 23.56
N LEU A 37 -7.17 8.02 23.28
CA LEU A 37 -7.98 7.52 22.18
C LEU A 37 -9.03 6.55 22.71
N LYS A 38 -10.21 6.56 22.11
CA LYS A 38 -11.23 5.53 22.35
C LYS A 38 -10.72 4.18 21.86
N ARG A 39 -11.20 3.12 22.51
CA ARG A 39 -10.86 1.75 22.09
C ARG A 39 -11.27 1.51 20.63
N GLY A 40 -10.37 0.91 19.88
CA GLY A 40 -10.62 0.61 18.46
C GLY A 40 -10.20 1.70 17.49
N ALA A 41 -9.33 2.61 17.93
CA ALA A 41 -8.77 3.66 17.11
C ALA A 41 -8.00 3.14 15.88
N VAL A 42 -7.81 4.04 14.91
CA VAL A 42 -7.04 3.80 13.69
C VAL A 42 -5.72 4.57 13.77
N LEU A 43 -4.63 3.89 13.46
CA LEU A 43 -3.33 4.53 13.22
C LEU A 43 -3.15 4.70 11.71
N VAL A 44 -2.73 5.88 11.26
CA VAL A 44 -2.25 6.11 9.89
C VAL A 44 -0.75 6.36 9.97
N LEU A 45 0.04 5.50 9.33
CA LEU A 45 1.48 5.68 9.22
C LEU A 45 1.84 5.96 7.76
N SER A 46 2.54 7.09 7.53
CA SER A 46 2.96 7.53 6.19
C SER A 46 4.50 7.72 6.09
N LYS A 47 5.26 6.92 6.81
CA LYS A 47 6.73 6.97 6.80
C LYS A 47 7.28 6.50 5.46
N THR A 48 8.25 7.24 4.92
CA THR A 48 8.97 6.88 3.69
C THR A 48 10.48 7.01 3.91
N ASN A 49 11.22 5.97 3.55
CA ASN A 49 12.68 5.93 3.43
C ASN A 49 13.11 5.58 1.99
N GLY A 50 12.15 5.39 1.09
CA GLY A 50 12.28 5.21 -0.34
C GLY A 50 11.59 6.35 -1.10
N PHE A 51 10.86 6.00 -2.18
CA PHE A 51 10.09 6.97 -2.95
C PHE A 51 9.00 7.64 -2.11
N ARG A 52 8.84 8.96 -2.28
CA ARG A 52 7.86 9.78 -1.58
C ARG A 52 7.07 10.65 -2.55
N ASP A 53 5.76 10.58 -2.45
CA ASP A 53 4.83 11.51 -3.08
C ASP A 53 4.05 12.26 -1.99
N ASP A 54 4.45 13.51 -1.74
CA ASP A 54 3.86 14.34 -0.68
C ASP A 54 2.37 14.62 -0.94
N GLU A 55 1.98 14.91 -2.18
CA GLU A 55 0.60 15.28 -2.51
C GLU A 55 -0.35 14.10 -2.26
N GLN A 56 0.06 12.91 -2.70
CA GLN A 56 -0.70 11.68 -2.46
C GLN A 56 -0.78 11.37 -0.95
N ILE A 57 0.35 11.41 -0.24
CA ILE A 57 0.42 11.08 1.19
C ILE A 57 -0.48 12.00 2.01
N VAL A 58 -0.47 13.30 1.73
CA VAL A 58 -1.31 14.29 2.43
C VAL A 58 -2.79 14.04 2.16
N ALA A 59 -3.16 13.85 0.88
CA ALA A 59 -4.55 13.60 0.49
C ALA A 59 -5.09 12.30 1.08
N ALA A 60 -4.31 11.21 1.01
CA ALA A 60 -4.66 9.92 1.59
C ALA A 60 -4.83 9.99 3.10
N THR A 61 -3.87 10.64 3.79
CA THR A 61 -3.94 10.79 5.25
C THR A 61 -5.20 11.54 5.67
N ALA A 62 -5.49 12.66 5.02
CA ALA A 62 -6.69 13.45 5.30
C ALA A 62 -7.99 12.65 5.05
N ALA A 63 -8.06 11.94 3.92
CA ALA A 63 -9.22 11.11 3.59
C ALA A 63 -9.43 9.97 4.61
N VAL A 64 -8.36 9.23 4.96
CA VAL A 64 -8.45 8.15 5.95
C VAL A 64 -8.88 8.67 7.32
N GLN A 65 -8.36 9.83 7.74
CA GLN A 65 -8.77 10.46 9.00
C GLN A 65 -10.25 10.83 8.99
N GLU A 66 -10.74 11.40 7.91
CA GLU A 66 -12.15 11.76 7.76
C GLU A 66 -13.05 10.51 7.76
N ILE A 67 -12.71 9.51 6.93
CA ILE A 67 -13.44 8.23 6.83
C ILE A 67 -13.50 7.52 8.21
N ALA A 68 -12.38 7.45 8.92
CA ALA A 68 -12.33 6.82 10.23
C ALA A 68 -13.24 7.54 11.24
N ARG A 69 -13.23 8.89 11.25
CA ARG A 69 -14.11 9.69 12.13
C ARG A 69 -15.59 9.52 11.78
N GLN A 70 -15.93 9.50 10.48
CA GLN A 70 -17.30 9.24 10.02
C GLN A 70 -17.77 7.84 10.43
N GLY A 71 -16.85 6.85 10.45
CA GLY A 71 -17.10 5.52 11.01
C GLY A 71 -17.09 5.44 12.55
N GLY A 72 -17.06 6.58 13.26
CA GLY A 72 -17.08 6.66 14.74
C GLY A 72 -15.79 6.21 15.42
N ARG A 73 -14.66 6.19 14.72
CA ARG A 73 -13.34 5.79 15.24
C ARG A 73 -12.46 7.00 15.48
N ASP A 74 -11.76 7.00 16.59
CA ASP A 74 -10.63 7.92 16.77
C ASP A 74 -9.50 7.53 15.83
N VAL A 75 -8.73 8.52 15.41
CA VAL A 75 -7.61 8.32 14.46
C VAL A 75 -6.41 9.16 14.88
N PHE A 76 -5.25 8.53 14.80
CA PHE A 76 -3.95 9.18 14.99
C PHE A 76 -3.11 8.98 13.74
N ALA A 77 -2.57 10.05 13.18
CA ALA A 77 -1.71 10.00 12.00
C ALA A 77 -0.29 10.48 12.36
N THR A 78 0.71 9.79 11.83
CA THR A 78 2.12 10.13 12.05
C THR A 78 2.99 9.61 10.90
N GLU A 79 4.13 10.24 10.71
CA GLU A 79 5.21 9.72 9.87
C GLU A 79 6.34 9.08 10.71
N ASN A 80 6.19 9.04 12.02
CA ASN A 80 7.20 8.50 12.93
C ASN A 80 6.96 7.00 13.17
N ALA A 81 7.84 6.15 12.64
CA ALA A 81 7.74 4.71 12.72
C ALA A 81 8.01 4.13 14.13
N ALA A 82 8.57 4.90 15.07
CA ALA A 82 8.75 4.43 16.45
C ALA A 82 7.44 4.24 17.22
N ILE A 83 6.29 4.68 16.63
CA ILE A 83 4.95 4.33 17.09
C ILE A 83 4.69 2.81 17.08
N MET A 84 5.45 2.05 16.26
CA MET A 84 5.36 0.60 16.15
C MET A 84 6.06 -0.10 17.32
N ASN A 85 5.56 0.14 18.52
CA ASN A 85 5.97 -0.49 19.75
C ASN A 85 4.76 -1.11 20.48
N PRO A 86 4.95 -2.11 21.39
CA PRO A 86 3.84 -2.82 22.00
C PRO A 86 2.87 -1.92 22.78
N ARG A 87 3.38 -0.90 23.47
CA ARG A 87 2.58 0.03 24.30
C ARG A 87 1.63 0.86 23.43
N ASP A 88 2.12 1.40 22.33
CA ASP A 88 1.34 2.31 21.52
C ASP A 88 0.44 1.55 20.54
N LEU A 89 0.91 0.45 19.95
CA LEU A 89 0.10 -0.43 19.11
C LEU A 89 -1.14 -0.98 19.85
N ALA A 90 -1.07 -1.18 21.16
CA ALA A 90 -2.20 -1.63 21.97
C ALA A 90 -3.40 -0.67 21.98
N LYS A 91 -3.20 0.61 21.62
CA LYS A 91 -4.24 1.64 21.52
C LYS A 91 -5.07 1.52 20.24
N PHE A 92 -4.54 0.84 19.22
CA PHE A 92 -5.14 0.78 17.89
C PHE A 92 -5.75 -0.58 17.58
N ARG A 93 -6.79 -0.58 16.78
CA ARG A 93 -7.40 -1.79 16.22
C ARG A 93 -6.98 -2.02 14.77
N VAL A 94 -6.74 -0.93 14.04
CA VAL A 94 -6.33 -0.93 12.64
C VAL A 94 -5.12 -0.04 12.47
N VAL A 95 -4.15 -0.50 11.71
CA VAL A 95 -3.05 0.29 11.17
C VAL A 95 -3.26 0.44 9.66
N VAL A 96 -3.34 1.67 9.20
CA VAL A 96 -3.32 2.01 7.77
C VAL A 96 -1.90 2.40 7.42
N LEU A 97 -1.27 1.60 6.58
CA LEU A 97 0.02 1.91 5.97
C LEU A 97 -0.26 2.67 4.67
N ASN A 98 0.05 3.97 4.68
CA ASN A 98 -0.23 4.87 3.57
C ASN A 98 1.06 5.16 2.80
N SER A 99 1.20 4.52 1.65
CA SER A 99 2.32 4.71 0.70
C SER A 99 3.71 4.63 1.33
N ASN A 100 3.87 3.72 2.30
CA ASN A 100 5.16 3.47 2.91
C ASN A 100 6.15 2.91 1.90
N SER A 101 7.38 3.40 1.93
CA SER A 101 8.44 2.99 1.01
C SER A 101 9.80 2.92 1.68
N GLY A 102 10.67 2.04 1.19
CA GLY A 102 11.97 1.76 1.78
C GLY A 102 11.89 1.04 3.13
N ASN A 103 13.03 0.77 3.72
CA ASN A 103 13.13 0.16 5.04
C ASN A 103 12.86 1.21 6.12
N ILE A 104 11.64 1.21 6.66
CA ILE A 104 11.14 2.22 7.59
C ILE A 104 11.14 1.77 9.05
N PHE A 105 11.31 0.47 9.33
CA PHE A 105 11.21 -0.10 10.65
C PHE A 105 12.55 -0.69 11.12
N THR A 106 12.91 -0.40 12.37
CA THR A 106 13.94 -1.15 13.08
C THR A 106 13.47 -2.59 13.35
N ASP A 107 14.38 -3.50 13.73
CA ASP A 107 14.03 -4.89 14.01
C ASP A 107 13.03 -5.02 15.18
N ASP A 108 13.15 -4.18 16.21
CA ASP A 108 12.23 -4.16 17.33
C ASP A 108 10.83 -3.67 16.89
N GLN A 109 10.75 -2.68 16.01
CA GLN A 109 9.49 -2.19 15.43
C GLN A 109 8.86 -3.26 14.52
N ARG A 110 9.65 -3.95 13.69
CA ARG A 110 9.20 -5.10 12.88
C ARG A 110 8.62 -6.20 13.76
N LYS A 111 9.33 -6.57 14.83
CA LYS A 111 8.89 -7.58 15.80
C LYS A 111 7.59 -7.19 16.49
N ALA A 112 7.49 -5.96 16.98
CA ALA A 112 6.31 -5.45 17.67
C ALA A 112 5.09 -5.42 16.73
N PHE A 113 5.24 -4.88 15.53
CA PHE A 113 4.16 -4.82 14.55
C PHE A 113 3.70 -6.21 14.11
N ARG A 114 4.63 -7.12 13.79
CA ARG A 114 4.32 -8.50 13.45
C ARG A 114 3.52 -9.19 14.57
N GLN A 115 3.98 -9.12 15.81
CA GLN A 115 3.30 -9.72 16.94
C GLN A 115 1.91 -9.13 17.16
N TRP A 116 1.74 -7.83 16.95
CA TRP A 116 0.45 -7.15 17.06
C TRP A 116 -0.52 -7.64 15.98
N VAL A 117 -0.08 -7.76 14.73
CA VAL A 117 -0.89 -8.34 13.65
C VAL A 117 -1.26 -9.78 13.96
N GLU A 118 -0.30 -10.64 14.29
CA GLU A 118 -0.52 -12.07 14.56
C GLU A 118 -1.45 -12.31 15.75
N LYS A 119 -1.55 -11.37 16.69
CA LYS A 119 -2.51 -11.39 17.81
C LYS A 119 -3.90 -10.87 17.44
N GLY A 120 -4.11 -10.45 16.21
CA GLY A 120 -5.43 -10.05 15.70
C GLY A 120 -5.54 -8.61 15.23
N GLY A 121 -4.45 -7.85 15.16
CA GLY A 121 -4.43 -6.51 14.59
C GLY A 121 -4.85 -6.51 13.12
N GLY A 122 -5.56 -5.46 12.69
CA GLY A 122 -5.97 -5.27 11.30
C GLY A 122 -5.06 -4.30 10.58
N VAL A 123 -4.72 -4.61 9.32
CA VAL A 123 -3.86 -3.76 8.49
C VAL A 123 -4.56 -3.42 7.19
N VAL A 124 -4.52 -2.15 6.80
CA VAL A 124 -4.89 -1.69 5.45
C VAL A 124 -3.64 -1.13 4.81
N LEU A 125 -3.26 -1.66 3.66
CA LEU A 125 -2.11 -1.22 2.89
C LEU A 125 -2.63 -0.47 1.65
N LEU A 126 -2.24 0.78 1.51
CA LEU A 126 -2.65 1.63 0.40
C LEU A 126 -1.47 1.89 -0.52
N HIS A 127 -1.69 1.62 -1.80
CA HIS A 127 -0.81 1.96 -2.92
C HIS A 127 0.68 1.65 -2.63
N GLY A 128 1.53 2.65 -2.47
CA GLY A 128 2.96 2.51 -2.25
C GLY A 128 3.35 1.59 -1.09
N ALA A 129 2.44 1.31 -0.14
CA ALA A 129 2.68 0.33 0.91
C ALA A 129 2.86 -1.12 0.38
N GLY A 130 2.48 -1.39 -0.86
CA GLY A 130 2.78 -2.64 -1.57
C GLY A 130 3.55 -2.43 -2.86
N GLY A 131 4.01 -1.23 -3.14
CA GLY A 131 4.65 -0.80 -4.38
C GLY A 131 6.16 -0.56 -4.29
N ASP A 132 6.85 -1.12 -3.31
CA ASP A 132 8.29 -0.93 -3.15
C ASP A 132 9.04 -2.26 -3.24
N HIS A 133 9.88 -2.38 -4.29
CA HIS A 133 10.75 -3.54 -4.51
C HIS A 133 11.98 -3.56 -3.59
N THR A 134 12.31 -2.44 -2.92
CA THR A 134 13.49 -2.34 -2.05
C THR A 134 13.20 -2.77 -0.61
N TYR A 135 11.94 -3.03 -0.27
CA TYR A 135 11.54 -3.43 1.06
C TYR A 135 12.00 -4.85 1.39
N ASP A 136 12.95 -5.01 2.29
CA ASP A 136 13.68 -6.26 2.53
C ASP A 136 13.06 -7.19 3.58
N TRP A 137 11.95 -6.79 4.21
CA TRP A 137 11.32 -7.59 5.26
C TRP A 137 10.44 -8.71 4.70
N ALA A 138 10.97 -9.93 4.64
CA ALA A 138 10.31 -11.10 4.05
C ALA A 138 8.90 -11.35 4.63
N TRP A 139 8.71 -11.26 5.95
CA TRP A 139 7.38 -11.43 6.56
C TRP A 139 6.34 -10.44 6.00
N TYR A 140 6.74 -9.20 5.79
CA TYR A 140 5.85 -8.18 5.21
C TYR A 140 5.44 -8.53 3.78
N ARG A 141 6.39 -8.91 2.95
CA ARG A 141 6.14 -9.27 1.55
C ARG A 141 5.35 -10.57 1.43
N ASP A 142 5.75 -11.61 2.15
CA ASP A 142 5.25 -12.96 1.93
C ASP A 142 4.00 -13.26 2.76
N ALA A 143 3.94 -12.82 4.01
CA ALA A 143 2.80 -13.08 4.90
C ALA A 143 1.75 -11.98 4.86
N LEU A 144 2.15 -10.70 4.99
CA LEU A 144 1.21 -9.59 5.11
C LEU A 144 0.66 -9.18 3.73
N LEU A 145 1.52 -9.00 2.72
CA LEU A 145 1.14 -8.60 1.37
C LEU A 145 0.84 -9.83 0.48
N GLY A 146 1.72 -10.81 0.45
CA GLY A 146 1.57 -12.07 -0.28
C GLY A 146 2.15 -12.08 -1.69
N VAL A 147 2.76 -10.99 -2.11
CA VAL A 147 3.36 -10.78 -3.43
C VAL A 147 4.57 -9.85 -3.33
N HIS A 148 5.36 -9.80 -4.41
CA HIS A 148 6.41 -8.80 -4.58
C HIS A 148 6.04 -7.87 -5.73
N PHE A 149 6.27 -6.58 -5.53
CA PHE A 149 6.05 -5.56 -6.55
C PHE A 149 6.99 -5.76 -7.74
N ASN A 150 6.44 -5.76 -8.95
CA ASN A 150 7.15 -5.97 -10.22
C ASN A 150 7.12 -4.73 -11.14
N GLY A 151 6.70 -3.59 -10.61
CA GLY A 151 6.62 -2.35 -11.37
C GLY A 151 5.21 -1.84 -11.58
N HIS A 152 5.11 -0.78 -12.33
CA HIS A 152 3.85 -0.08 -12.65
C HIS A 152 3.85 0.44 -14.08
N THR A 153 2.71 0.87 -14.58
CA THR A 153 2.61 1.56 -15.87
C THR A 153 3.53 2.78 -15.92
N SER A 154 4.28 2.90 -17.02
CA SER A 154 5.19 4.02 -17.26
C SER A 154 5.18 4.48 -18.71
N LYS A 155 4.88 3.60 -19.64
CA LYS A 155 4.79 3.84 -21.08
C LYS A 155 3.51 3.22 -21.65
N PRO A 156 2.83 3.86 -22.63
CA PRO A 156 3.13 5.20 -23.14
C PRO A 156 2.93 6.32 -22.11
N ASP A 157 2.06 6.08 -21.10
CA ASP A 157 1.74 7.00 -20.01
C ASP A 157 1.77 6.26 -18.68
N GLN A 158 2.17 6.96 -17.62
CA GLN A 158 2.16 6.43 -16.24
C GLN A 158 0.73 6.19 -15.76
N PHE A 159 -0.15 7.16 -16.02
CA PHE A 159 -1.56 7.10 -15.64
C PHE A 159 -2.40 6.69 -16.85
N GLN A 160 -3.05 5.55 -16.76
CA GLN A 160 -3.86 5.02 -17.84
C GLN A 160 -5.26 4.67 -17.34
N GLN A 161 -6.27 4.95 -18.17
CA GLN A 161 -7.62 4.44 -17.91
C GLN A 161 -7.60 2.92 -18.04
N GLY A 162 -8.26 2.25 -17.09
CA GLY A 162 -8.40 0.81 -17.07
C GLY A 162 -9.69 0.38 -16.39
N ASP A 163 -10.15 -0.82 -16.72
CA ASP A 163 -11.36 -1.42 -16.20
C ASP A 163 -11.04 -2.41 -15.09
N ILE A 164 -11.68 -2.20 -13.95
CA ILE A 164 -11.60 -3.07 -12.78
C ILE A 164 -12.80 -4.00 -12.78
N ASP A 165 -12.54 -5.30 -12.73
CA ASP A 165 -13.54 -6.33 -12.52
C ASP A 165 -13.58 -6.76 -11.05
N VAL A 166 -14.70 -6.52 -10.39
CA VAL A 166 -14.93 -6.99 -9.01
C VAL A 166 -15.38 -8.44 -9.06
N ILE A 167 -14.47 -9.34 -8.71
CA ILE A 167 -14.69 -10.79 -8.80
C ILE A 167 -15.29 -11.41 -7.54
N GLU A 168 -15.27 -10.68 -6.42
CA GLU A 168 -15.90 -11.07 -5.13
C GLU A 168 -16.89 -9.98 -4.66
N PRO A 169 -17.98 -9.68 -5.39
CA PRO A 169 -18.89 -8.56 -5.07
C PRO A 169 -19.64 -8.75 -3.73
N GLY A 170 -19.77 -9.98 -3.25
CA GLY A 170 -20.33 -10.30 -1.94
C GLY A 170 -19.40 -10.06 -0.77
N HIS A 171 -18.11 -9.82 -1.00
CA HIS A 171 -17.16 -9.58 0.08
C HIS A 171 -17.40 -8.20 0.71
N ARG A 172 -17.30 -8.11 2.05
CA ARG A 172 -17.62 -6.88 2.81
C ARG A 172 -16.78 -5.67 2.39
N VAL A 173 -15.53 -5.86 1.97
CA VAL A 173 -14.65 -4.81 1.44
C VAL A 173 -15.21 -4.21 0.15
N MET A 174 -15.91 -4.99 -0.67
CA MET A 174 -16.46 -4.55 -1.95
C MET A 174 -17.91 -4.03 -1.87
N ARG A 175 -18.48 -3.92 -0.69
CA ARG A 175 -19.84 -3.42 -0.51
C ARG A 175 -20.02 -2.01 -1.09
N GLY A 176 -20.99 -1.82 -1.97
CA GLY A 176 -21.27 -0.53 -2.64
C GLY A 176 -20.31 -0.19 -3.77
N ILE A 177 -19.38 -1.10 -4.11
CA ILE A 177 -18.53 -0.98 -5.29
C ILE A 177 -19.21 -1.73 -6.45
N PRO A 178 -19.37 -1.11 -7.63
CA PRO A 178 -19.97 -1.77 -8.79
C PRO A 178 -19.10 -2.94 -9.28
N VAL A 179 -19.71 -3.92 -9.93
CA VAL A 179 -18.99 -5.10 -10.46
C VAL A 179 -17.96 -4.75 -11.56
N LYS A 180 -18.19 -3.63 -12.24
CA LYS A 180 -17.21 -3.01 -13.15
C LYS A 180 -16.99 -1.56 -12.75
N TRP A 181 -15.73 -1.17 -12.67
CA TRP A 181 -15.33 0.16 -12.25
C TRP A 181 -14.17 0.68 -13.11
N THR A 182 -14.48 1.60 -14.02
CA THR A 182 -13.47 2.24 -14.87
C THR A 182 -12.86 3.44 -14.16
N ARG A 183 -11.53 3.55 -14.15
CA ARG A 183 -10.82 4.70 -13.60
C ARG A 183 -9.43 4.87 -14.22
N THR A 184 -8.80 6.01 -13.97
CA THR A 184 -7.42 6.28 -14.34
C THR A 184 -6.52 6.08 -13.13
N GLU A 185 -5.49 5.24 -13.28
CA GLU A 185 -4.53 4.94 -12.21
C GLU A 185 -3.13 4.66 -12.75
N GLU A 186 -2.17 4.64 -11.84
CA GLU A 186 -0.89 3.98 -12.02
C GLU A 186 -1.06 2.49 -11.71
N TRP A 187 -1.14 1.66 -12.75
CA TRP A 187 -1.43 0.25 -12.58
C TRP A 187 -0.20 -0.54 -12.15
N TYR A 188 -0.28 -1.16 -10.97
CA TYR A 188 0.77 -2.00 -10.40
C TYR A 188 0.73 -3.41 -10.95
N ALA A 189 1.91 -4.00 -11.16
CA ALA A 189 2.10 -5.40 -11.43
C ALA A 189 2.89 -6.07 -10.30
N PHE A 190 2.70 -7.38 -10.14
CA PHE A 190 3.31 -8.18 -9.09
C PHE A 190 3.95 -9.43 -9.68
N ASP A 191 4.84 -10.08 -8.91
CA ASP A 191 5.53 -11.31 -9.32
C ASP A 191 4.59 -12.52 -9.50
N LYS A 192 3.43 -12.49 -8.83
CA LYS A 192 2.43 -13.57 -8.84
C LYS A 192 1.06 -13.08 -8.38
N VAL A 193 0.05 -13.91 -8.58
CA VAL A 193 -1.26 -13.75 -7.92
C VAL A 193 -1.11 -14.12 -6.44
N PRO A 194 -1.62 -13.31 -5.48
CA PRO A 194 -1.56 -13.66 -4.07
C PRO A 194 -2.38 -14.92 -3.78
N THR A 195 -1.76 -15.87 -3.11
CA THR A 195 -2.35 -17.18 -2.77
C THR A 195 -2.12 -17.53 -1.30
N GLY A 196 -2.70 -18.64 -0.87
CA GLY A 196 -2.56 -19.18 0.48
C GLY A 196 -3.87 -19.14 1.28
N GLN A 197 -3.87 -19.82 2.41
CA GLN A 197 -5.05 -19.92 3.27
C GLN A 197 -5.53 -18.53 3.72
N GLY A 198 -6.82 -18.26 3.55
CA GLY A 198 -7.43 -16.98 3.92
C GLY A 198 -7.08 -15.81 2.99
N THR A 199 -6.45 -16.09 1.83
CA THR A 199 -6.25 -15.08 0.79
C THR A 199 -7.46 -15.06 -0.15
N ARG A 200 -7.96 -13.85 -0.47
CA ARG A 200 -9.02 -13.63 -1.46
C ARG A 200 -8.67 -12.45 -2.34
N VAL A 201 -8.54 -12.66 -3.63
CA VAL A 201 -8.52 -11.58 -4.63
C VAL A 201 -9.94 -11.07 -4.79
N LEU A 202 -10.15 -9.78 -4.60
CA LEU A 202 -11.47 -9.15 -4.60
C LEU A 202 -11.76 -8.44 -5.92
N ALA A 203 -10.73 -7.88 -6.53
CA ALA A 203 -10.83 -7.19 -7.80
C ALA A 203 -9.56 -7.40 -8.63
N THR A 204 -9.75 -7.49 -9.94
CA THR A 204 -8.71 -7.63 -10.95
C THR A 204 -8.79 -6.50 -11.96
N LEU A 205 -7.67 -6.23 -12.62
CA LEU A 205 -7.57 -5.27 -13.72
C LEU A 205 -7.70 -6.02 -15.05
N ASP A 206 -8.53 -5.54 -15.97
CA ASP A 206 -8.59 -6.04 -17.34
C ASP A 206 -7.41 -5.49 -18.15
N GLU A 207 -6.44 -6.36 -18.46
CA GLU A 207 -5.26 -5.97 -19.25
C GLU A 207 -5.58 -5.59 -20.71
N ALA A 208 -6.78 -5.87 -21.20
CA ALA A 208 -7.22 -5.42 -22.52
C ALA A 208 -7.71 -3.96 -22.51
N SER A 209 -8.04 -3.41 -21.35
CA SER A 209 -8.56 -2.07 -21.19
C SER A 209 -7.50 -0.97 -21.13
N TYR A 210 -6.23 -1.33 -20.98
CA TYR A 210 -5.10 -0.40 -20.96
C TYR A 210 -3.88 -0.96 -21.72
N ARG A 211 -2.76 -0.26 -21.73
CA ARG A 211 -1.53 -0.67 -22.42
C ARG A 211 -0.42 -1.02 -21.42
N PRO A 212 -0.38 -2.26 -20.91
CA PRO A 212 0.66 -2.69 -19.99
C PRO A 212 2.02 -2.79 -20.68
N VAL A 213 3.07 -2.51 -19.93
CA VAL A 213 4.43 -2.88 -20.33
C VAL A 213 4.49 -4.41 -20.40
N PRO A 214 5.07 -5.02 -21.45
CA PRO A 214 5.03 -6.47 -21.65
C PRO A 214 5.51 -7.28 -20.44
N GLU A 215 6.56 -6.83 -19.77
CA GLU A 215 7.18 -7.47 -18.60
C GLU A 215 6.31 -7.37 -17.33
N GLN A 216 5.27 -6.53 -17.37
CA GLN A 216 4.33 -6.31 -16.25
C GLN A 216 2.97 -6.97 -16.48
N ARG A 217 2.83 -7.74 -17.57
CA ARG A 217 1.61 -8.51 -17.78
C ARG A 217 1.50 -9.65 -16.79
N MET A 218 0.34 -9.75 -16.15
CA MET A 218 0.00 -10.83 -15.22
C MET A 218 -1.00 -11.83 -15.84
N GLY A 219 -1.54 -11.51 -17.03
CA GLY A 219 -2.44 -12.37 -17.78
C GLY A 219 -3.88 -12.32 -17.27
N ALA A 220 -4.55 -13.47 -17.27
CA ALA A 220 -5.99 -13.57 -16.99
C ALA A 220 -6.39 -13.11 -15.57
N VAL A 221 -5.46 -13.10 -14.63
CA VAL A 221 -5.72 -12.65 -13.26
C VAL A 221 -4.67 -11.61 -12.89
N HIS A 222 -5.02 -10.34 -13.02
CA HIS A 222 -4.19 -9.22 -12.61
C HIS A 222 -4.76 -8.60 -11.32
N PRO A 223 -4.35 -9.05 -10.13
CA PRO A 223 -4.95 -8.63 -8.86
C PRO A 223 -4.56 -7.20 -8.52
N ILE A 224 -5.53 -6.39 -8.07
CA ILE A 224 -5.31 -5.01 -7.61
C ILE A 224 -5.90 -4.74 -6.23
N ILE A 225 -6.84 -5.55 -5.76
CA ILE A 225 -7.40 -5.48 -4.42
C ILE A 225 -7.54 -6.90 -3.88
N TRP A 226 -6.98 -7.15 -2.68
CA TRP A 226 -7.14 -8.45 -2.03
C TRP A 226 -7.11 -8.35 -0.51
N THR A 227 -7.53 -9.43 0.13
CA THR A 227 -7.45 -9.62 1.58
C THR A 227 -6.65 -10.85 1.93
N ARG A 228 -6.06 -10.86 3.11
CA ARG A 228 -5.34 -12.00 3.67
C ARG A 228 -5.63 -12.16 5.14
N CYS A 229 -5.56 -13.42 5.60
CA CYS A 229 -5.49 -13.77 7.01
C CYS A 229 -4.03 -13.98 7.40
N VAL A 230 -3.57 -13.33 8.46
CA VAL A 230 -2.21 -13.43 8.98
C VAL A 230 -2.28 -13.86 10.42
N ALA A 231 -2.21 -15.17 10.69
CA ALA A 231 -2.53 -15.78 11.97
C ALA A 231 -3.94 -15.37 12.43
N LYS A 232 -4.08 -14.60 13.52
CA LYS A 232 -5.37 -14.05 13.98
C LYS A 232 -5.70 -12.68 13.39
N GLY A 233 -4.75 -12.07 12.71
CA GLY A 233 -4.86 -10.73 12.10
C GLY A 233 -5.38 -10.78 10.67
N ARG A 234 -5.56 -9.60 10.10
CA ARG A 234 -6.13 -9.40 8.77
C ARG A 234 -5.36 -8.32 8.02
N SER A 235 -5.18 -8.48 6.72
CA SER A 235 -4.72 -7.42 5.86
C SER A 235 -5.63 -7.21 4.66
N VAL A 236 -5.80 -5.97 4.25
CA VAL A 236 -6.37 -5.55 2.98
C VAL A 236 -5.32 -4.77 2.24
N PHE A 237 -5.04 -5.13 1.01
CA PHE A 237 -4.22 -4.31 0.12
C PHE A 237 -5.07 -3.75 -1.01
N SER A 238 -4.85 -2.48 -1.34
CA SER A 238 -5.36 -1.81 -2.53
C SER A 238 -4.21 -1.15 -3.28
N ALA A 239 -4.02 -1.52 -4.55
CA ALA A 239 -3.05 -0.90 -5.43
C ALA A 239 -3.46 0.51 -5.91
N LEU A 240 -4.71 0.91 -5.62
CA LEU A 240 -5.26 2.19 -6.06
C LEU A 240 -4.76 3.35 -5.20
N GLY A 241 -4.70 4.56 -5.79
CA GLY A 241 -4.53 5.80 -5.06
C GLY A 241 -3.17 6.48 -5.20
N HIS A 242 -2.51 6.41 -6.37
CA HIS A 242 -1.31 7.21 -6.60
C HIS A 242 -1.61 8.70 -6.59
N GLN A 243 -2.68 9.11 -7.26
CA GLN A 243 -3.00 10.52 -7.43
C GLN A 243 -3.82 11.06 -6.25
N ALA A 244 -3.52 12.29 -5.81
CA ALA A 244 -4.22 12.94 -4.70
C ALA A 244 -5.74 13.03 -4.91
N GLN A 245 -6.21 13.30 -6.15
CA GLN A 245 -7.63 13.35 -6.48
C GLN A 245 -8.38 12.02 -6.28
N SER A 246 -7.68 10.88 -6.34
CA SER A 246 -8.27 9.56 -6.06
C SER A 246 -8.96 9.51 -4.70
N TYR A 247 -8.44 10.25 -3.72
CA TYR A 247 -8.97 10.27 -2.35
C TYR A 247 -10.21 11.15 -2.16
N ALA A 248 -10.59 11.89 -3.18
CA ALA A 248 -11.89 12.61 -3.24
C ALA A 248 -12.99 11.77 -3.90
N GLU A 249 -12.65 10.69 -4.62
CA GLU A 249 -13.63 9.85 -5.33
C GLU A 249 -14.52 9.05 -4.37
N PRO A 250 -15.85 9.13 -4.49
CA PRO A 250 -16.77 8.45 -3.57
C PRO A 250 -16.57 6.92 -3.49
N LEU A 251 -16.34 6.24 -4.62
CA LEU A 251 -16.12 4.80 -4.66
C LEU A 251 -14.81 4.40 -3.97
N HIS A 252 -13.73 5.14 -4.21
CA HIS A 252 -12.44 4.87 -3.56
C HIS A 252 -12.53 5.11 -2.04
N ARG A 253 -13.21 6.17 -1.61
CA ARG A 253 -13.48 6.44 -0.19
C ARG A 253 -14.32 5.34 0.45
N THR A 254 -15.35 4.85 -0.25
CA THR A 254 -16.16 3.70 0.18
C THR A 254 -15.31 2.45 0.36
N LEU A 255 -14.44 2.14 -0.60
CA LEU A 255 -13.49 1.02 -0.52
C LEU A 255 -12.59 1.11 0.72
N ILE A 256 -11.99 2.29 0.97
CA ILE A 256 -11.10 2.52 2.12
C ILE A 256 -11.90 2.33 3.44
N GLY A 257 -13.09 2.88 3.54
CA GLY A 257 -13.95 2.72 4.72
C GLY A 257 -14.30 1.25 4.99
N ASN A 258 -14.72 0.54 3.97
CA ASN A 258 -15.00 -0.89 4.03
C ASN A 258 -13.77 -1.72 4.43
N ALA A 259 -12.58 -1.36 3.91
CA ALA A 259 -11.31 -2.01 4.23
C ALA A 259 -10.95 -1.83 5.71
N ILE A 260 -11.10 -0.62 6.25
CA ILE A 260 -10.88 -0.32 7.66
C ILE A 260 -11.86 -1.13 8.54
N ASP A 261 -13.14 -1.17 8.18
CA ASP A 261 -14.16 -1.89 8.93
C ASP A 261 -13.96 -3.40 8.90
N TRP A 262 -13.58 -3.94 7.75
CA TRP A 262 -13.27 -5.37 7.63
C TRP A 262 -12.00 -5.72 8.42
N ALA A 263 -10.94 -4.92 8.31
CA ALA A 263 -9.69 -5.12 9.06
C ALA A 263 -9.92 -5.02 10.57
N ALA A 264 -10.82 -4.16 11.04
CA ALA A 264 -11.18 -4.03 12.45
C ALA A 264 -11.96 -5.25 13.03
N GLY A 265 -12.43 -6.17 12.19
CA GLY A 265 -13.18 -7.35 12.62
C GLY A 265 -12.38 -8.29 13.54
N LYS A 266 -13.08 -9.30 14.12
CA LYS A 266 -12.48 -10.19 15.13
C LYS A 266 -11.95 -11.52 14.57
N SER A 267 -12.39 -11.94 13.42
CA SER A 267 -11.99 -13.20 12.79
C SER A 267 -11.86 -13.05 11.29
N CYS A 268 -11.00 -13.78 10.74
CA CYS A 268 -10.85 -13.95 9.30
C CYS A 268 -11.89 -14.90 8.74
#